data_9ee680e353ac97487ce709637f275668
#
_entry.id   9ee680e353ac97487ce709637f275668
#
_cell.length_a   1.000
_cell.length_b   1.000
_cell.length_c   1.000
_cell.angle_alpha   90.00
_cell.angle_beta   90.00
_cell.angle_gamma   90.00
#
_symmetry.space_group_name_H-M   'P 1'
#
loop_
_entity.id
_entity.type
_entity.pdbx_description
1 polymer ?
#
loop_
_entity_poly.entity_id
_entity_poly.type
_entity_poly.pdbx_seq_one_letter_code
_entity_poly.pdbx_strand_id
1 'polypeptide(L)'
;INGLSITPGADLAGVDLSEASLASTDLSKARMAGVALAGSDLTEARLVGADLRYSICHKAVFDKADLHHANLWNIDMRGASAKETIFCKCWLGNSNLVDVDFRGADFSGAWITAADLSNSLLGASTLAGVSLARACMKEVDLTGAFAVGADFRSTILNGAIMRAANLSGANLREASLIDADISLADLVGADLRGAQLAGAVLNGSRHDRTTRWPETFK
;
A
#
# COMPACT_ATOMS: atom_id res chain seq x y z
N ILE A 1 12.10 12.05 24.44
CA ILE A 1 10.73 12.59 24.53
C ILE A 1 10.14 12.05 25.82
N ASN A 2 9.64 12.92 26.72
CA ASN A 2 9.03 12.55 28.02
C ASN A 2 9.87 11.59 28.88
N GLY A 3 11.21 11.73 28.86
CA GLY A 3 12.12 10.84 29.57
C GLY A 3 12.36 9.47 28.90
N LEU A 4 11.75 9.23 27.74
CA LEU A 4 11.94 8.01 26.98
C LEU A 4 13.17 8.10 26.10
N SER A 5 13.91 7.01 25.99
CA SER A 5 15.02 6.87 25.04
C SER A 5 14.45 6.54 23.66
N ILE A 6 14.62 7.45 22.72
CA ILE A 6 14.24 7.27 21.31
C ILE A 6 15.49 6.88 20.54
N THR A 7 15.78 5.59 20.50
CA THR A 7 17.01 5.02 19.93
C THR A 7 16.72 3.68 19.23
N PRO A 8 17.62 3.16 18.40
CA PRO A 8 17.48 1.84 17.82
C PRO A 8 17.23 0.77 18.90
N GLY A 9 16.26 -0.10 18.64
CA GLY A 9 15.87 -1.18 19.55
C GLY A 9 15.12 -0.74 20.81
N ALA A 10 14.75 0.54 20.95
CA ALA A 10 13.98 1.02 22.10
C ALA A 10 12.68 0.21 22.29
N ASP A 11 12.29 0.02 23.54
CA ASP A 11 10.99 -0.55 23.90
C ASP A 11 9.99 0.58 24.16
N LEU A 12 9.11 0.78 23.18
CA LEU A 12 8.08 1.81 23.16
C LEU A 12 6.68 1.19 23.03
N ALA A 13 6.54 -0.11 23.33
CA ALA A 13 5.27 -0.79 23.20
C ALA A 13 4.17 -0.16 24.07
N GLY A 14 3.04 0.17 23.44
CA GLY A 14 1.89 0.80 24.10
C GLY A 14 2.11 2.24 24.58
N VAL A 15 3.25 2.84 24.27
CA VAL A 15 3.55 4.25 24.66
C VAL A 15 2.69 5.22 23.84
N ASP A 16 2.29 6.33 24.44
CA ASP A 16 1.65 7.44 23.74
C ASP A 16 2.72 8.44 23.26
N LEU A 17 2.91 8.50 21.95
CA LEU A 17 3.76 9.41 21.21
C LEU A 17 2.94 10.25 20.21
N SER A 18 1.64 10.42 20.48
CA SER A 18 0.79 11.27 19.64
C SER A 18 1.34 12.70 19.58
N GLU A 19 1.23 13.32 18.41
CA GLU A 19 1.75 14.68 18.13
C GLU A 19 3.27 14.82 18.36
N ALA A 20 4.01 13.73 18.55
CA ALA A 20 5.45 13.79 18.79
C ALA A 20 6.22 14.17 17.53
N SER A 21 7.29 14.94 17.68
CA SER A 21 8.28 15.21 16.62
C SER A 21 9.35 14.13 16.66
N LEU A 22 9.31 13.20 15.72
CA LEU A 22 10.21 12.06 15.56
C LEU A 22 10.93 12.10 14.20
N ALA A 23 10.91 13.26 13.52
CA ALA A 23 11.53 13.42 12.22
C ALA A 23 13.03 13.08 12.29
N SER A 24 13.51 12.36 11.25
CA SER A 24 14.90 11.91 11.10
C SER A 24 15.45 11.08 12.28
N THR A 25 14.59 10.56 13.17
CA THR A 25 15.03 9.71 14.29
C THR A 25 15.35 8.29 13.81
N ASP A 26 16.31 7.63 14.45
CA ASP A 26 16.59 6.21 14.23
C ASP A 26 15.88 5.35 15.28
N LEU A 27 14.80 4.71 14.84
CA LEU A 27 13.97 3.76 15.58
C LEU A 27 14.09 2.34 15.00
N SER A 28 15.20 2.05 14.31
CA SER A 28 15.42 0.73 13.72
C SER A 28 15.30 -0.36 14.78
N LYS A 29 14.54 -1.43 14.45
CA LYS A 29 14.27 -2.56 15.35
C LYS A 29 13.60 -2.20 16.67
N ALA A 30 13.04 -0.99 16.81
CA ALA A 30 12.30 -0.61 18.00
C ALA A 30 11.05 -1.49 18.16
N ARG A 31 10.70 -1.81 19.41
CA ARG A 31 9.48 -2.49 19.79
C ARG A 31 8.39 -1.46 20.04
N MET A 32 7.52 -1.28 19.07
CA MET A 32 6.49 -0.22 19.04
C MET A 32 5.08 -0.80 18.91
N ALA A 33 4.89 -2.07 19.27
CA ALA A 33 3.57 -2.68 19.16
C ALA A 33 2.53 -1.94 19.99
N GLY A 34 1.41 -1.55 19.36
CA GLY A 34 0.33 -0.79 20.01
C GLY A 34 0.70 0.64 20.39
N VAL A 35 1.79 1.20 19.88
CA VAL A 35 2.15 2.61 20.12
C VAL A 35 1.07 3.55 19.54
N ALA A 36 0.76 4.65 20.26
CA ALA A 36 -0.04 5.72 19.70
C ALA A 36 0.87 6.75 19.05
N LEU A 37 0.69 6.98 17.74
CA LEU A 37 1.45 7.93 16.90
C LEU A 37 0.50 8.88 16.15
N ALA A 38 -0.72 9.07 16.63
CA ALA A 38 -1.67 9.95 15.97
C ALA A 38 -1.10 11.36 15.82
N GLY A 39 -1.11 11.91 14.59
CA GLY A 39 -0.60 13.24 14.29
C GLY A 39 0.92 13.42 14.46
N SER A 40 1.68 12.36 14.76
CA SER A 40 3.14 12.48 14.94
C SER A 40 3.86 12.69 13.60
N ASP A 41 5.01 13.36 13.66
CA ASP A 41 5.90 13.58 12.52
C ASP A 41 7.07 12.59 12.56
N LEU A 42 7.07 11.62 11.64
CA LEU A 42 8.12 10.64 11.41
C LEU A 42 8.81 10.86 10.04
N THR A 43 8.77 12.09 9.52
CA THR A 43 9.43 12.43 8.25
C THR A 43 10.88 12.00 8.28
N GLU A 44 11.31 11.25 7.24
CA GLU A 44 12.69 10.72 7.13
C GLU A 44 13.14 9.85 8.32
N ALA A 45 12.23 9.42 9.19
CA ALA A 45 12.59 8.53 10.29
C ALA A 45 13.03 7.17 9.77
N ARG A 46 13.94 6.53 10.48
CA ARG A 46 14.42 5.19 10.17
C ARG A 46 13.76 4.17 11.09
N LEU A 47 12.89 3.33 10.53
CA LEU A 47 12.09 2.33 11.24
C LEU A 47 12.38 0.91 10.72
N VAL A 48 13.60 0.69 10.21
CA VAL A 48 14.00 -0.59 9.59
C VAL A 48 13.81 -1.75 10.57
N GLY A 49 12.95 -2.71 10.21
CA GLY A 49 12.67 -3.87 11.03
C GLY A 49 11.95 -3.56 12.36
N ALA A 50 11.37 -2.38 12.52
CA ALA A 50 10.58 -2.04 13.70
C ALA A 50 9.29 -2.86 13.78
N ASP A 51 8.80 -3.11 14.98
CA ASP A 51 7.53 -3.75 15.26
C ASP A 51 6.47 -2.70 15.59
N LEU A 52 5.62 -2.36 14.60
CA LEU A 52 4.52 -1.39 14.72
C LEU A 52 3.15 -2.07 14.70
N ARG A 53 3.07 -3.36 14.99
CA ARG A 53 1.78 -4.07 14.98
C ARG A 53 0.77 -3.41 15.91
N TYR A 54 -0.49 -3.31 15.42
CA TYR A 54 -1.62 -2.75 16.20
C TYR A 54 -1.45 -1.28 16.59
N SER A 55 -0.50 -0.55 16.00
CA SER A 55 -0.27 0.86 16.28
C SER A 55 -1.35 1.75 15.70
N ILE A 56 -1.57 2.90 16.34
CA ILE A 56 -2.54 3.91 15.94
C ILE A 56 -1.78 5.12 15.38
N CYS A 57 -1.82 5.29 14.06
CA CYS A 57 -1.04 6.29 13.32
C CYS A 57 -1.92 7.23 12.49
N HIS A 58 -3.13 7.54 12.98
CA HIS A 58 -4.04 8.42 12.25
C HIS A 58 -3.39 9.77 11.99
N LYS A 59 -3.42 10.20 10.72
CA LYS A 59 -2.87 11.50 10.30
C LYS A 59 -1.38 11.69 10.62
N ALA A 60 -0.66 10.63 10.96
CA ALA A 60 0.79 10.71 11.14
C ALA A 60 1.48 10.96 9.80
N VAL A 61 2.68 11.54 9.85
CA VAL A 61 3.50 11.83 8.66
C VAL A 61 4.70 10.89 8.65
N PHE A 62 4.75 10.01 7.64
CA PHE A 62 5.85 9.08 7.38
C PHE A 62 6.63 9.43 6.10
N ASP A 63 6.45 10.65 5.57
CA ASP A 63 7.04 11.03 4.29
C ASP A 63 8.55 10.74 4.27
N LYS A 64 9.00 9.97 3.26
CA LYS A 64 10.40 9.54 3.08
C LYS A 64 10.98 8.68 4.21
N ALA A 65 10.16 8.18 5.12
CA ALA A 65 10.63 7.27 6.17
C ALA A 65 11.07 5.93 5.58
N ASP A 66 12.03 5.27 6.24
CA ASP A 66 12.48 3.93 5.88
C ASP A 66 11.90 2.89 6.85
N LEU A 67 10.87 2.16 6.37
CA LEU A 67 10.22 1.07 7.10
C LEU A 67 10.63 -0.32 6.58
N HIS A 68 11.72 -0.44 5.83
CA HIS A 68 12.15 -1.70 5.24
C HIS A 68 12.08 -2.86 6.25
N HIS A 69 11.40 -3.96 5.89
CA HIS A 69 11.16 -5.13 6.76
C HIS A 69 10.38 -4.87 8.06
N ALA A 70 9.77 -3.70 8.24
CA ALA A 70 8.97 -3.44 9.44
C ALA A 70 7.71 -4.30 9.47
N ASN A 71 7.25 -4.62 10.67
CA ASN A 71 5.99 -5.31 10.89
C ASN A 71 4.90 -4.30 11.28
N LEU A 72 3.99 -4.04 10.33
CA LEU A 72 2.86 -3.12 10.45
C LEU A 72 1.51 -3.89 10.45
N TRP A 73 1.52 -5.16 10.83
CA TRP A 73 0.29 -5.96 10.84
C TRP A 73 -0.81 -5.29 11.67
N ASN A 74 -1.99 -5.13 11.07
CA ASN A 74 -3.14 -4.51 11.73
C ASN A 74 -2.89 -3.07 12.22
N ILE A 75 -2.01 -2.31 11.53
CA ILE A 75 -1.79 -0.88 11.81
C ILE A 75 -2.99 -0.06 11.34
N ASP A 76 -3.28 1.04 12.01
CA ASP A 76 -4.27 2.02 11.59
C ASP A 76 -3.59 3.34 11.19
N MET A 77 -3.46 3.56 9.86
CA MET A 77 -2.81 4.74 9.28
C MET A 77 -3.81 5.69 8.61
N ARG A 78 -5.11 5.62 8.92
CA ARG A 78 -6.11 6.44 8.23
C ARG A 78 -5.73 7.90 8.12
N GLY A 79 -5.80 8.45 6.90
CA GLY A 79 -5.50 9.85 6.61
C GLY A 79 -4.04 10.23 6.82
N ALA A 80 -3.13 9.29 6.98
CA ALA A 80 -1.69 9.55 7.11
C ALA A 80 -1.08 10.00 5.79
N SER A 81 0.09 10.65 5.86
CA SER A 81 0.97 10.91 4.73
C SER A 81 2.17 9.97 4.78
N ALA A 82 2.43 9.27 3.67
CA ALA A 82 3.54 8.34 3.54
C ALA A 82 4.14 8.42 2.11
N LYS A 83 4.33 9.66 1.62
CA LYS A 83 4.89 9.92 0.30
C LYS A 83 6.37 9.53 0.24
N GLU A 84 6.75 8.87 -0.86
CA GLU A 84 8.14 8.43 -1.08
C GLU A 84 8.69 7.54 0.05
N THR A 85 7.81 6.97 0.87
CA THR A 85 8.16 6.09 2.00
C THR A 85 8.56 4.71 1.49
N ILE A 86 9.56 4.10 2.13
CA ILE A 86 10.04 2.75 1.78
C ILE A 86 9.33 1.70 2.63
N PHE A 87 8.40 0.96 2.04
CA PHE A 87 7.70 -0.17 2.64
C PHE A 87 8.16 -1.53 2.08
N CYS A 88 9.37 -1.59 1.51
CA CYS A 88 9.86 -2.83 0.92
C CYS A 88 9.84 -3.98 1.91
N LYS A 89 9.20 -5.10 1.49
CA LYS A 89 9.10 -6.33 2.30
C LYS A 89 8.46 -6.12 3.68
N CYS A 90 7.64 -5.10 3.85
CA CYS A 90 6.84 -4.88 5.06
C CYS A 90 5.65 -5.83 5.14
N TRP A 91 5.16 -6.04 6.34
CA TRP A 91 3.94 -6.78 6.61
C TRP A 91 2.84 -5.82 7.05
N LEU A 92 1.89 -5.54 6.12
CA LEU A 92 0.76 -4.61 6.31
C LEU A 92 -0.60 -5.34 6.24
N GLY A 93 -0.63 -6.64 6.45
CA GLY A 93 -1.88 -7.39 6.37
C GLY A 93 -2.92 -6.93 7.40
N ASN A 94 -4.20 -6.97 7.03
CA ASN A 94 -5.36 -6.54 7.83
C ASN A 94 -5.30 -5.08 8.32
N SER A 95 -4.48 -4.24 7.73
CA SER A 95 -4.30 -2.84 8.11
C SER A 95 -5.42 -1.95 7.59
N ASN A 96 -5.68 -0.87 8.31
CA ASN A 96 -6.56 0.19 7.88
C ASN A 96 -5.74 1.33 7.28
N LEU A 97 -5.75 1.43 5.96
CA LEU A 97 -4.95 2.36 5.16
C LEU A 97 -5.84 3.32 4.35
N VAL A 98 -7.09 3.53 4.80
CA VAL A 98 -8.07 4.38 4.11
C VAL A 98 -7.59 5.83 4.08
N ASP A 99 -7.78 6.50 2.94
CA ASP A 99 -7.41 7.92 2.71
C ASP A 99 -5.92 8.23 2.92
N VAL A 100 -5.01 7.26 2.80
CA VAL A 100 -3.56 7.49 2.95
C VAL A 100 -2.95 8.00 1.65
N ASP A 101 -2.02 8.95 1.76
CA ASP A 101 -1.22 9.42 0.63
C ASP A 101 0.10 8.64 0.54
N PHE A 102 0.15 7.66 -0.38
CA PHE A 102 1.32 6.81 -0.66
C PHE A 102 2.02 7.16 -1.97
N ARG A 103 1.81 8.36 -2.52
CA ARG A 103 2.40 8.72 -3.83
C ARG A 103 3.91 8.55 -3.83
N GLY A 104 4.42 7.84 -4.83
CA GLY A 104 5.85 7.55 -4.97
C GLY A 104 6.41 6.56 -3.94
N ALA A 105 5.60 5.98 -3.07
CA ALA A 105 6.08 4.99 -2.08
C ALA A 105 6.53 3.69 -2.75
N ASP A 106 7.46 2.98 -2.12
CA ASP A 106 7.98 1.70 -2.58
C ASP A 106 7.48 0.54 -1.69
N PHE A 107 6.57 -0.26 -2.25
CA PHE A 107 6.01 -1.47 -1.63
C PHE A 107 6.60 -2.77 -2.21
N SER A 108 7.75 -2.72 -2.86
CA SER A 108 8.33 -3.89 -3.52
C SER A 108 8.38 -5.11 -2.58
N GLY A 109 7.69 -6.19 -2.99
CA GLY A 109 7.62 -7.43 -2.22
C GLY A 109 6.93 -7.33 -0.85
N ALA A 110 6.16 -6.28 -0.58
CA ALA A 110 5.38 -6.16 0.66
C ALA A 110 4.16 -7.10 0.67
N TRP A 111 3.65 -7.41 1.86
CA TRP A 111 2.43 -8.19 2.09
C TRP A 111 1.33 -7.28 2.65
N ILE A 112 0.33 -6.95 1.81
CA ILE A 112 -0.77 -6.02 2.13
C ILE A 112 -2.12 -6.77 2.03
N THR A 113 -2.11 -8.06 2.34
CA THR A 113 -3.28 -8.92 2.18
C THR A 113 -4.41 -8.53 3.12
N ALA A 114 -5.65 -8.50 2.59
CA ALA A 114 -6.86 -8.19 3.33
C ALA A 114 -6.83 -6.80 4.04
N ALA A 115 -5.96 -5.88 3.62
CA ALA A 115 -5.97 -4.49 4.10
C ALA A 115 -7.07 -3.67 3.40
N ASP A 116 -7.45 -2.56 4.01
CA ASP A 116 -8.34 -1.56 3.40
C ASP A 116 -7.53 -0.34 2.98
N LEU A 117 -7.40 -0.14 1.65
CA LEU A 117 -6.73 1.01 1.02
C LEU A 117 -7.74 1.91 0.28
N SER A 118 -9.02 1.85 0.63
CA SER A 118 -10.03 2.65 -0.07
C SER A 118 -9.68 4.13 -0.08
N ASN A 119 -9.90 4.80 -1.21
CA ASN A 119 -9.60 6.23 -1.47
C ASN A 119 -8.12 6.63 -1.33
N SER A 120 -7.19 5.70 -1.16
CA SER A 120 -5.77 6.04 -1.02
C SER A 120 -5.14 6.44 -2.34
N LEU A 121 -4.08 7.26 -2.26
CA LEU A 121 -3.34 7.75 -3.40
C LEU A 121 -2.03 6.96 -3.55
N LEU A 122 -1.94 6.09 -4.55
CA LEU A 122 -0.75 5.30 -4.88
C LEU A 122 -0.14 5.69 -6.23
N GLY A 123 -0.42 6.90 -6.71
CA GLY A 123 0.13 7.38 -7.98
C GLY A 123 1.65 7.29 -8.02
N ALA A 124 2.21 6.78 -9.13
CA ALA A 124 3.64 6.57 -9.34
C ALA A 124 4.36 5.71 -8.27
N SER A 125 3.62 4.96 -7.42
CA SER A 125 4.22 4.05 -6.46
C SER A 125 4.79 2.80 -7.12
N THR A 126 5.72 2.12 -6.45
CA THR A 126 6.27 0.82 -6.86
C THR A 126 5.59 -0.30 -6.08
N LEU A 127 4.88 -1.16 -6.81
CA LEU A 127 4.11 -2.30 -6.30
C LEU A 127 4.64 -3.62 -6.88
N ALA A 128 5.91 -3.66 -7.31
CA ALA A 128 6.48 -4.85 -7.94
C ALA A 128 6.46 -6.06 -6.99
N GLY A 129 5.78 -7.14 -7.42
CA GLY A 129 5.66 -8.38 -6.64
C GLY A 129 4.96 -8.23 -5.29
N VAL A 130 4.20 -7.15 -5.07
CA VAL A 130 3.40 -6.95 -3.87
C VAL A 130 2.26 -7.97 -3.78
N SER A 131 1.92 -8.41 -2.58
CA SER A 131 0.72 -9.20 -2.35
C SER A 131 -0.41 -8.33 -1.79
N LEU A 132 -1.44 -8.05 -2.61
CA LEU A 132 -2.65 -7.30 -2.29
C LEU A 132 -3.90 -8.20 -2.28
N ALA A 133 -3.71 -9.51 -2.26
CA ALA A 133 -4.83 -10.45 -2.33
C ALA A 133 -5.90 -10.16 -1.27
N ARG A 134 -7.17 -10.10 -1.70
CA ARG A 134 -8.35 -9.79 -0.88
C ARG A 134 -8.34 -8.39 -0.24
N ALA A 135 -7.48 -7.48 -0.66
CA ALA A 135 -7.52 -6.10 -0.19
C ALA A 135 -8.77 -5.37 -0.72
N CYS A 136 -9.25 -4.39 0.05
CA CYS A 136 -10.23 -3.42 -0.43
C CYS A 136 -9.47 -2.19 -0.94
N MET A 137 -9.64 -1.88 -2.23
CA MET A 137 -8.97 -0.78 -2.93
C MET A 137 -9.98 0.04 -3.75
N LYS A 138 -11.18 0.24 -3.17
CA LYS A 138 -12.22 1.03 -3.83
C LYS A 138 -11.74 2.47 -4.02
N GLU A 139 -11.99 3.02 -5.22
CA GLU A 139 -11.67 4.41 -5.54
C GLU A 139 -10.20 4.79 -5.31
N VAL A 140 -9.30 3.80 -5.25
CA VAL A 140 -7.86 4.02 -5.14
C VAL A 140 -7.31 4.68 -6.42
N ASP A 141 -6.36 5.60 -6.27
CA ASP A 141 -5.61 6.15 -7.40
C ASP A 141 -4.26 5.44 -7.57
N LEU A 142 -4.14 4.64 -8.62
CA LEU A 142 -2.92 3.91 -9.04
C LEU A 142 -2.34 4.50 -10.33
N THR A 143 -2.64 5.76 -10.66
CA THR A 143 -2.17 6.39 -11.90
C THR A 143 -0.65 6.28 -12.04
N GLY A 144 -0.20 5.65 -13.12
CA GLY A 144 1.23 5.46 -13.40
C GLY A 144 1.98 4.56 -12.42
N ALA A 145 1.30 3.82 -11.56
CA ALA A 145 1.93 2.91 -10.61
C ALA A 145 2.63 1.74 -11.33
N PHE A 146 3.74 1.24 -10.75
CA PHE A 146 4.51 0.08 -11.25
C PHE A 146 4.11 -1.18 -10.49
N ALA A 147 3.15 -1.95 -11.01
CA ALA A 147 2.60 -3.13 -10.38
C ALA A 147 2.94 -4.44 -11.12
N VAL A 148 4.16 -4.52 -11.65
CA VAL A 148 4.65 -5.70 -12.40
C VAL A 148 4.62 -6.94 -11.52
N GLY A 149 3.90 -7.98 -11.98
CA GLY A 149 3.78 -9.25 -11.27
C GLY A 149 3.09 -9.16 -9.89
N ALA A 150 2.38 -8.06 -9.60
CA ALA A 150 1.64 -7.88 -8.38
C ALA A 150 0.47 -8.88 -8.27
N ASP A 151 0.16 -9.29 -7.04
CA ASP A 151 -0.95 -10.19 -6.75
C ASP A 151 -2.19 -9.43 -6.27
N PHE A 152 -3.15 -9.20 -7.17
CA PHE A 152 -4.44 -8.57 -6.93
C PHE A 152 -5.60 -9.59 -6.88
N ARG A 153 -5.34 -10.85 -6.57
CA ARG A 153 -6.41 -11.87 -6.55
C ARG A 153 -7.52 -11.50 -5.58
N SER A 154 -8.76 -11.59 -6.08
CA SER A 154 -9.97 -11.29 -5.30
C SER A 154 -9.96 -9.91 -4.64
N THR A 155 -9.17 -8.95 -5.16
CA THR A 155 -9.13 -7.56 -4.70
C THR A 155 -10.35 -6.80 -5.16
N ILE A 156 -10.87 -5.88 -4.35
CA ILE A 156 -11.97 -5.01 -4.72
C ILE A 156 -11.38 -3.68 -5.23
N LEU A 157 -11.42 -3.48 -6.55
CA LEU A 157 -10.88 -2.31 -7.27
C LEU A 157 -11.98 -1.48 -7.94
N ASN A 158 -13.21 -1.51 -7.39
CA ASN A 158 -14.34 -0.80 -7.97
C ASN A 158 -14.06 0.71 -7.97
N GLY A 159 -14.26 1.36 -9.12
CA GLY A 159 -14.01 2.77 -9.29
C GLY A 159 -12.52 3.18 -9.22
N ALA A 160 -11.60 2.22 -9.15
CA ALA A 160 -10.16 2.50 -9.09
C ALA A 160 -9.67 3.23 -10.35
N ILE A 161 -8.74 4.17 -10.19
CA ILE A 161 -8.07 4.87 -11.28
C ILE A 161 -6.71 4.21 -11.49
N MET A 162 -6.56 3.43 -12.56
CA MET A 162 -5.34 2.67 -12.88
C MET A 162 -4.74 3.15 -14.22
N ARG A 163 -4.98 4.40 -14.59
CA ARG A 163 -4.51 4.98 -15.87
C ARG A 163 -3.00 4.88 -15.99
N ALA A 164 -2.55 4.41 -17.16
CA ALA A 164 -1.12 4.25 -17.47
C ALA A 164 -0.33 3.42 -16.43
N ALA A 165 -1.00 2.66 -15.57
CA ALA A 165 -0.32 1.75 -14.65
C ALA A 165 0.34 0.59 -15.41
N ASN A 166 1.51 0.16 -14.95
CA ASN A 166 2.16 -1.04 -15.47
C ASN A 166 1.70 -2.26 -14.67
N LEU A 167 0.75 -3.00 -15.23
CA LEU A 167 0.17 -4.22 -14.66
C LEU A 167 0.70 -5.49 -15.37
N SER A 168 1.83 -5.38 -16.07
CA SER A 168 2.36 -6.52 -16.82
C SER A 168 2.64 -7.71 -15.90
N GLY A 169 2.12 -8.89 -16.30
CA GLY A 169 2.21 -10.11 -15.51
C GLY A 169 1.44 -10.10 -14.18
N ALA A 170 0.65 -9.08 -13.87
CA ALA A 170 -0.13 -9.01 -12.64
C ALA A 170 -1.21 -10.10 -12.60
N ASN A 171 -1.49 -10.60 -11.41
CA ASN A 171 -2.55 -11.57 -11.16
C ASN A 171 -3.81 -10.86 -10.65
N LEU A 172 -4.77 -10.62 -11.55
CA LEU A 172 -6.06 -9.96 -11.31
C LEU A 172 -7.22 -10.98 -11.27
N ARG A 173 -6.92 -12.26 -11.03
CA ARG A 173 -7.98 -13.29 -10.98
C ARG A 173 -9.02 -12.96 -9.93
N GLU A 174 -10.29 -13.07 -10.34
CA GLU A 174 -11.43 -12.85 -9.44
C GLU A 174 -11.48 -11.43 -8.85
N ALA A 175 -10.66 -10.50 -9.34
CA ALA A 175 -10.72 -9.10 -8.91
C ALA A 175 -12.02 -8.44 -9.39
N SER A 176 -12.56 -7.54 -8.57
CA SER A 176 -13.67 -6.69 -8.98
C SER A 176 -13.15 -5.35 -9.48
N LEU A 177 -13.28 -5.11 -10.79
CA LEU A 177 -12.83 -3.91 -11.51
C LEU A 177 -14.02 -3.13 -12.06
N ILE A 178 -15.18 -3.23 -11.38
CA ILE A 178 -16.41 -2.56 -11.80
C ILE A 178 -16.15 -1.05 -11.82
N ASP A 179 -16.47 -0.39 -12.95
CA ASP A 179 -16.29 1.04 -13.18
C ASP A 179 -14.83 1.53 -13.02
N ALA A 180 -13.83 0.64 -13.05
CA ALA A 180 -12.42 1.03 -12.95
C ALA A 180 -11.92 1.67 -14.26
N ASP A 181 -11.06 2.69 -14.17
CA ASP A 181 -10.38 3.27 -15.34
C ASP A 181 -8.97 2.64 -15.49
N ILE A 182 -8.86 1.68 -16.41
CA ILE A 182 -7.61 0.97 -16.76
C ILE A 182 -7.08 1.49 -18.11
N SER A 183 -7.49 2.67 -18.53
CA SER A 183 -7.05 3.25 -19.80
C SER A 183 -5.54 3.45 -19.83
N LEU A 184 -4.93 3.20 -21.00
CA LEU A 184 -3.48 3.31 -21.22
C LEU A 184 -2.61 2.36 -20.36
N ALA A 185 -3.20 1.49 -19.54
CA ALA A 185 -2.44 0.55 -18.70
C ALA A 185 -1.75 -0.54 -19.54
N ASP A 186 -0.63 -1.05 -19.06
CA ASP A 186 0.05 -2.21 -19.64
C ASP A 186 -0.45 -3.50 -18.97
N LEU A 187 -1.21 -4.31 -19.71
CA LEU A 187 -1.79 -5.59 -19.27
C LEU A 187 -1.10 -6.81 -19.90
N VAL A 188 0.07 -6.64 -20.54
CA VAL A 188 0.79 -7.76 -21.17
C VAL A 188 1.06 -8.85 -20.13
N GLY A 189 0.60 -10.07 -20.42
CA GLY A 189 0.76 -11.21 -19.52
C GLY A 189 -0.11 -11.19 -18.25
N ALA A 190 -0.94 -10.17 -18.05
CA ALA A 190 -1.85 -10.11 -16.89
C ALA A 190 -2.90 -11.22 -16.94
N ASP A 191 -3.27 -11.75 -15.78
CA ASP A 191 -4.31 -12.77 -15.63
C ASP A 191 -5.58 -12.19 -15.01
N LEU A 192 -6.58 -11.90 -15.86
CA LEU A 192 -7.90 -11.35 -15.47
C LEU A 192 -8.99 -12.42 -15.43
N ARG A 193 -8.67 -13.71 -15.42
CA ARG A 193 -9.71 -14.75 -15.40
C ARG A 193 -10.61 -14.62 -14.18
N GLY A 194 -11.93 -14.64 -14.41
CA GLY A 194 -12.93 -14.45 -13.37
C GLY A 194 -13.06 -13.00 -12.87
N ALA A 195 -12.28 -12.04 -13.38
CA ALA A 195 -12.42 -10.64 -13.03
C ALA A 195 -13.75 -10.05 -13.53
N GLN A 196 -14.31 -9.13 -12.77
CA GLN A 196 -15.54 -8.40 -13.11
C GLN A 196 -15.16 -7.04 -13.72
N LEU A 197 -15.47 -6.84 -15.00
CA LEU A 197 -15.08 -5.66 -15.80
C LEU A 197 -16.31 -4.80 -16.22
N ALA A 198 -17.45 -4.94 -15.55
CA ALA A 198 -18.63 -4.14 -15.88
C ALA A 198 -18.32 -2.65 -15.72
N GLY A 199 -18.56 -1.84 -16.77
CA GLY A 199 -18.28 -0.40 -16.76
C GLY A 199 -16.78 -0.02 -16.81
N ALA A 200 -15.86 -0.99 -16.79
CA ALA A 200 -14.42 -0.68 -16.84
C ALA A 200 -14.01 -0.04 -18.16
N VAL A 201 -13.13 0.99 -18.09
CA VAL A 201 -12.60 1.71 -19.25
C VAL A 201 -11.20 1.17 -19.56
N LEU A 202 -11.03 0.59 -20.77
CA LEU A 202 -9.77 -0.01 -21.23
C LEU A 202 -9.15 0.72 -22.44
N ASN A 203 -9.60 1.93 -22.75
CA ASN A 203 -9.17 2.66 -23.94
C ASN A 203 -7.65 2.82 -23.99
N GLY A 204 -7.02 2.33 -25.07
CA GLY A 204 -5.59 2.44 -25.26
C GLY A 204 -4.75 1.57 -24.32
N SER A 205 -5.37 0.66 -23.55
CA SER A 205 -4.60 -0.32 -22.77
C SER A 205 -3.83 -1.26 -23.71
N ARG A 206 -2.61 -1.61 -23.31
CA ARG A 206 -1.74 -2.52 -24.02
C ARG A 206 -1.94 -3.94 -23.53
N HIS A 207 -2.19 -4.88 -24.40
CA HIS A 207 -2.34 -6.29 -24.09
C HIS A 207 -1.84 -7.15 -25.28
N ASP A 208 -1.63 -8.43 -25.07
CA ASP A 208 -1.23 -9.35 -26.13
C ASP A 208 -1.86 -10.75 -25.92
N ARG A 209 -1.39 -11.73 -26.72
CA ARG A 209 -1.88 -13.12 -26.65
C ARG A 209 -1.60 -13.81 -25.29
N THR A 210 -0.76 -13.25 -24.44
CA THR A 210 -0.45 -13.80 -23.11
C THR A 210 -1.37 -13.25 -22.03
N THR A 211 -2.10 -12.15 -22.32
CA THR A 211 -3.13 -11.59 -21.45
C THR A 211 -4.33 -12.54 -21.38
N ARG A 212 -4.76 -12.91 -20.18
CA ARG A 212 -5.85 -13.86 -19.96
C ARG A 212 -7.09 -13.13 -19.50
N TRP A 213 -8.08 -13.05 -20.36
CA TRP A 213 -9.35 -12.35 -20.10
C TRP A 213 -10.38 -13.23 -19.40
N PRO A 214 -11.41 -12.64 -18.73
CA PRO A 214 -12.58 -13.39 -18.28
C PRO A 214 -13.32 -14.05 -19.46
N GLU A 215 -13.94 -15.20 -19.21
CA GLU A 215 -14.72 -15.91 -20.25
C GLU A 215 -15.86 -15.06 -20.83
N THR A 216 -16.39 -14.14 -20.02
CA THR A 216 -17.48 -13.23 -20.39
C THR A 216 -17.01 -11.99 -21.18
N PHE A 217 -15.72 -11.77 -21.29
CA PHE A 217 -15.15 -10.61 -22.00
C PHE A 217 -14.99 -10.95 -23.48
N LYS A 218 -15.79 -10.28 -24.34
CA LYS A 218 -15.81 -10.46 -25.80
C LYS A 218 -15.51 -9.14 -26.50
#